data_3716669f39b55676e900eed6824d5721
#
_entry.id   3716669f39b55676e900eed6824d5721
#
_cell.length_a   1.000
_cell.length_b   1.000
_cell.length_c   1.000
_cell.angle_alpha   90.00
_cell.angle_beta   90.00
_cell.angle_gamma   90.00
#
_symmetry.space_group_name_H-M   'P 1'
#
loop_
_entity.id
_entity.type
_entity.pdbx_description
1 polymer ?
#
loop_
_entity_poly.entity_id
_entity_poly.type
_entity_poly.pdbx_seq_one_letter_code
_entity_poly.pdbx_strand_id
1 'polypeptide(L)'
;MRIIRLHHLMLTVWAMACVQLLFGQATVGTLNLTSEANQDYVLFSPNVSESTYLIDKCGRLIHQWETEGRPGMMAYFMDNGDLLRTRVHQTGQFIGGGIGGIIERFDWDGNLVWNDTIASFSHHHHHDIAVLPNGNILAILWEKWFTEDAIARGQLPELASEEVWVTRIVELLPMTGSGSEVVWSWSPWEHLIQDTDPALPHYGDPADYPQRFDVNFQAISASGGSGLGQEA
;
A
#
# COMPACT_ATOMS: atom_id res chain seq x y z
N MET A 1 -61.93 13.40 -33.05
CA MET A 1 -60.69 12.77 -33.52
C MET A 1 -59.45 13.62 -33.40
N ARG A 2 -59.47 14.96 -33.48
CA ARG A 2 -58.26 15.82 -33.28
C ARG A 2 -57.77 15.93 -31.82
N ILE A 3 -58.63 15.95 -30.83
CA ILE A 3 -58.31 16.10 -29.42
C ILE A 3 -57.55 14.89 -28.88
N ILE A 4 -57.93 13.66 -29.25
CA ILE A 4 -57.27 12.41 -28.81
C ILE A 4 -55.86 12.32 -29.32
N ARG A 5 -55.54 12.78 -30.53
CA ARG A 5 -54.21 12.81 -31.09
C ARG A 5 -53.28 13.80 -30.37
N LEU A 6 -53.83 14.92 -29.88
CA LEU A 6 -53.05 15.92 -29.13
C LEU A 6 -52.62 15.39 -27.74
N HIS A 7 -53.52 14.65 -27.07
CA HIS A 7 -53.21 14.04 -25.77
C HIS A 7 -52.17 12.92 -25.88
N HIS A 8 -52.19 12.11 -26.92
CA HIS A 8 -51.17 11.09 -27.15
C HIS A 8 -49.82 11.71 -27.49
N LEU A 9 -49.78 12.80 -28.25
CA LEU A 9 -48.53 13.51 -28.54
C LEU A 9 -47.92 14.15 -27.30
N MET A 10 -48.73 14.76 -26.41
CA MET A 10 -48.27 15.32 -25.15
C MET A 10 -47.76 14.24 -24.17
N LEU A 11 -48.44 13.10 -24.10
CA LEU A 11 -48.00 11.97 -23.25
C LEU A 11 -46.67 11.36 -23.73
N THR A 12 -46.46 11.24 -25.03
CA THR A 12 -45.21 10.73 -25.60
C THR A 12 -44.05 11.70 -25.41
N VAL A 13 -44.29 13.02 -25.55
CA VAL A 13 -43.25 14.04 -25.28
C VAL A 13 -42.89 14.08 -23.78
N TRP A 14 -43.89 13.94 -22.90
CA TRP A 14 -43.66 13.85 -21.45
C TRP A 14 -42.89 12.59 -21.05
N ALA A 15 -43.25 11.43 -21.64
CA ALA A 15 -42.53 10.18 -21.41
C ALA A 15 -41.07 10.23 -21.92
N MET A 16 -40.81 10.87 -23.07
CA MET A 16 -39.45 11.11 -23.57
C MET A 16 -38.64 12.08 -22.68
N ALA A 17 -39.29 13.13 -22.16
CA ALA A 17 -38.64 14.06 -21.23
C ALA A 17 -38.31 13.39 -19.88
N CYS A 18 -39.18 12.50 -19.37
CA CYS A 18 -38.91 11.74 -18.15
C CYS A 18 -37.78 10.69 -18.31
N VAL A 19 -37.64 10.11 -19.51
CA VAL A 19 -36.55 9.15 -19.78
C VAL A 19 -35.19 9.84 -19.79
N GLN A 20 -35.11 11.10 -20.20
CA GLN A 20 -33.83 11.86 -20.14
C GLN A 20 -33.43 12.24 -18.71
N LEU A 21 -34.36 12.25 -17.75
CA LEU A 21 -34.05 12.51 -16.33
C LEU A 21 -33.57 11.26 -15.58
N LEU A 22 -33.63 10.10 -16.21
CA LEU A 22 -33.18 8.83 -15.63
C LEU A 22 -31.71 8.44 -15.98
N PHE A 23 -31.05 9.20 -16.83
CA PHE A 23 -29.61 9.12 -16.92
C PHE A 23 -29.04 9.81 -15.66
N GLY A 24 -28.80 9.02 -14.65
CA GLY A 24 -28.06 9.49 -13.49
C GLY A 24 -26.82 10.24 -13.98
N GLN A 25 -26.59 11.45 -13.46
CA GLN A 25 -25.35 12.16 -13.76
C GLN A 25 -24.22 11.17 -13.52
N ALA A 26 -23.44 10.92 -14.57
CA ALA A 26 -22.20 10.21 -14.39
C ALA A 26 -21.42 10.97 -13.32
N THR A 27 -21.25 10.37 -12.16
CA THR A 27 -20.44 10.94 -11.05
C THR A 27 -18.96 10.90 -11.36
N VAL A 28 -18.60 10.58 -12.60
CA VAL A 28 -17.24 10.48 -13.10
C VAL A 28 -16.88 11.78 -13.79
N GLY A 29 -15.83 12.41 -13.31
CA GLY A 29 -15.30 13.64 -13.88
C GLY A 29 -15.14 14.76 -12.85
N THR A 30 -14.56 15.85 -13.29
CA THR A 30 -14.30 17.02 -12.45
C THR A 30 -15.59 17.76 -12.14
N LEU A 31 -16.00 17.79 -10.88
CA LEU A 31 -17.18 18.53 -10.41
C LEU A 31 -16.89 20.02 -10.16
N ASN A 32 -15.65 20.32 -9.77
CA ASN A 32 -15.20 21.69 -9.54
C ASN A 32 -13.72 21.83 -9.93
N LEU A 33 -13.39 22.89 -10.65
CA LEU A 33 -12.02 23.22 -11.05
C LEU A 33 -11.82 24.71 -10.86
N THR A 34 -10.92 25.08 -9.96
CA THR A 34 -10.53 26.49 -9.74
C THR A 34 -9.30 26.87 -10.55
N SER A 35 -9.04 28.17 -10.73
CA SER A 35 -7.81 28.67 -11.37
C SER A 35 -6.54 28.32 -10.61
N GLU A 36 -6.65 27.97 -9.33
CA GLU A 36 -5.54 27.61 -8.44
C GLU A 36 -5.20 26.10 -8.49
N ALA A 37 -6.04 25.29 -9.18
CA ALA A 37 -5.80 23.87 -9.30
C ALA A 37 -4.48 23.62 -10.06
N ASN A 38 -3.67 22.69 -9.55
CA ASN A 38 -2.48 22.21 -10.24
C ASN A 38 -2.85 21.69 -11.64
N GLN A 39 -1.97 21.92 -12.61
CA GLN A 39 -2.16 21.54 -14.00
C GLN A 39 -1.68 20.12 -14.30
N ASP A 40 -1.12 19.42 -13.31
CA ASP A 40 -0.56 18.08 -13.44
C ASP A 40 -1.63 17.00 -13.64
N TYR A 41 -1.19 15.81 -13.99
CA TYR A 41 -2.00 14.62 -14.08
C TYR A 41 -2.23 14.00 -12.70
N VAL A 42 -3.27 13.18 -12.58
CA VAL A 42 -3.57 12.39 -11.40
C VAL A 42 -3.49 10.92 -11.75
N LEU A 43 -2.57 10.21 -11.11
CA LEU A 43 -2.46 8.76 -11.15
C LEU A 43 -3.22 8.17 -9.98
N PHE A 44 -4.05 7.14 -10.20
CA PHE A 44 -4.71 6.42 -9.12
C PHE A 44 -5.07 4.98 -9.50
N SER A 45 -5.04 4.11 -8.49
CA SER A 45 -5.44 2.71 -8.60
C SER A 45 -6.55 2.44 -7.59
N PRO A 46 -7.82 2.26 -8.01
CA PRO A 46 -8.89 1.93 -7.09
C PRO A 46 -8.66 0.56 -6.43
N ASN A 47 -8.83 0.48 -5.11
CA ASN A 47 -8.50 -0.70 -4.29
C ASN A 47 -9.21 -2.01 -4.71
N VAL A 48 -10.32 -1.90 -5.43
CA VAL A 48 -11.12 -3.04 -5.91
C VAL A 48 -11.01 -3.25 -7.42
N SER A 49 -10.12 -2.51 -8.08
CA SER A 49 -9.89 -2.56 -9.54
C SER A 49 -8.54 -3.18 -9.84
N GLU A 50 -8.42 -3.84 -10.97
CA GLU A 50 -7.15 -4.31 -11.51
C GLU A 50 -6.48 -3.26 -12.40
N SER A 51 -7.20 -2.17 -12.72
CA SER A 51 -6.72 -1.09 -13.57
C SER A 51 -6.16 0.08 -12.77
N THR A 52 -5.12 0.70 -13.33
CA THR A 52 -4.55 1.97 -12.88
C THR A 52 -4.83 3.05 -13.94
N TYR A 53 -5.24 4.23 -13.51
CA TYR A 53 -5.70 5.31 -14.37
C TYR A 53 -4.82 6.54 -14.24
N LEU A 54 -4.53 7.17 -15.38
CA LEU A 54 -3.94 8.50 -15.47
C LEU A 54 -4.98 9.44 -16.08
N ILE A 55 -5.38 10.47 -15.35
CA ILE A 55 -6.36 11.46 -15.80
C ILE A 55 -5.76 12.86 -15.80
N ASP A 56 -6.29 13.74 -16.63
CA ASP A 56 -5.99 15.17 -16.54
C ASP A 56 -6.85 15.87 -15.46
N LYS A 57 -6.54 17.14 -15.22
CA LYS A 57 -7.27 17.96 -14.25
C LYS A 57 -8.75 18.14 -14.58
N CYS A 58 -9.17 17.91 -15.81
CA CYS A 58 -10.57 17.95 -16.25
C CYS A 58 -11.27 16.60 -16.06
N GLY A 59 -10.57 15.61 -15.51
CA GLY A 59 -11.09 14.26 -15.31
C GLY A 59 -11.17 13.43 -16.58
N ARG A 60 -10.48 13.85 -17.67
CA ARG A 60 -10.42 13.07 -18.89
C ARG A 60 -9.36 11.98 -18.75
N LEU A 61 -9.72 10.76 -19.17
CA LEU A 61 -8.79 9.65 -19.23
C LEU A 61 -7.66 9.97 -20.23
N ILE A 62 -6.43 9.97 -19.77
CA ILE A 62 -5.22 10.12 -20.58
C ILE A 62 -4.65 8.76 -20.91
N HIS A 63 -4.57 7.87 -19.90
CA HIS A 63 -4.08 6.51 -20.05
C HIS A 63 -4.68 5.58 -19.02
N GLN A 64 -4.70 4.27 -19.35
CA GLN A 64 -5.13 3.20 -18.46
C GLN A 64 -4.22 2.00 -18.65
N TRP A 65 -3.67 1.50 -17.56
CA TRP A 65 -3.01 0.19 -17.53
C TRP A 65 -4.01 -0.83 -17.02
N GLU A 66 -4.28 -1.84 -17.82
CA GLU A 66 -5.01 -3.04 -17.41
C GLU A 66 -3.99 -4.06 -16.92
N THR A 67 -4.09 -4.45 -15.68
CA THR A 67 -3.09 -5.26 -15.00
C THR A 67 -3.76 -6.44 -14.30
N GLU A 68 -2.98 -7.38 -13.76
CA GLU A 68 -3.51 -8.49 -13.01
C GLU A 68 -3.53 -8.19 -11.51
N GLY A 69 -4.62 -8.57 -10.84
CA GLY A 69 -4.78 -8.50 -9.39
C GLY A 69 -4.87 -7.10 -8.80
N ARG A 70 -5.37 -7.05 -7.57
CA ARG A 70 -5.64 -5.80 -6.88
C ARG A 70 -4.35 -5.04 -6.55
N PRO A 71 -4.39 -3.69 -6.57
CA PRO A 71 -3.26 -2.87 -6.16
C PRO A 71 -2.95 -3.08 -4.66
N GLY A 72 -1.67 -3.01 -4.33
CA GLY A 72 -1.15 -3.16 -2.99
C GLY A 72 -0.85 -1.82 -2.31
N MET A 73 -1.64 -0.79 -2.55
CA MET A 73 -1.67 0.56 -1.99
C MET A 73 -0.90 1.63 -2.78
N MET A 74 0.19 1.32 -3.50
CA MET A 74 1.01 2.34 -4.15
C MET A 74 1.09 2.19 -5.66
N ALA A 75 1.12 3.35 -6.35
CA ALA A 75 1.38 3.47 -7.78
C ALA A 75 2.17 4.76 -8.04
N TYR A 76 3.20 4.67 -8.87
CA TYR A 76 4.04 5.78 -9.31
C TYR A 76 4.05 5.87 -10.83
N PHE A 77 3.88 7.09 -11.34
CA PHE A 77 4.15 7.40 -12.73
C PHE A 77 5.61 7.83 -12.85
N MET A 78 6.42 7.06 -13.55
CA MET A 78 7.85 7.27 -13.65
C MET A 78 8.19 8.26 -14.77
N ASP A 79 9.34 8.93 -14.70
CA ASP A 79 9.79 9.94 -15.66
C ASP A 79 9.88 9.42 -17.10
N ASN A 80 10.11 8.13 -17.27
CA ASN A 80 10.16 7.48 -18.58
C ASN A 80 8.78 7.06 -19.13
N GLY A 81 7.70 7.34 -18.41
CA GLY A 81 6.35 6.98 -18.79
C GLY A 81 5.87 5.61 -18.28
N ASP A 82 6.70 4.87 -17.56
CA ASP A 82 6.31 3.60 -16.98
C ASP A 82 5.40 3.79 -15.76
N LEU A 83 4.58 2.79 -15.49
CA LEU A 83 3.86 2.61 -14.25
C LEU A 83 4.67 1.68 -13.33
N LEU A 84 5.06 2.14 -12.14
CA LEU A 84 5.51 1.28 -11.05
C LEU A 84 4.40 1.18 -10.02
N ARG A 85 3.99 -0.05 -9.67
CA ARG A 85 2.93 -0.25 -8.66
C ARG A 85 3.24 -1.42 -7.75
N THR A 86 2.55 -1.46 -6.61
CA THR A 86 2.49 -2.66 -5.78
C THR A 86 1.21 -3.45 -6.08
N ARG A 87 1.28 -4.78 -5.90
CA ARG A 87 0.15 -5.70 -6.07
C ARG A 87 -0.02 -6.58 -4.84
N VAL A 88 -1.26 -6.86 -4.48
CA VAL A 88 -1.59 -7.79 -3.40
C VAL A 88 -1.20 -9.21 -3.77
N HIS A 89 -0.40 -9.84 -2.92
CA HIS A 89 -0.05 -11.26 -2.97
C HIS A 89 -0.21 -11.88 -1.59
N GLN A 90 -1.34 -12.54 -1.35
CA GLN A 90 -1.63 -13.13 -0.06
C GLN A 90 -1.01 -14.52 0.06
N THR A 91 -0.04 -14.67 0.96
CA THR A 91 0.55 -15.97 1.30
C THR A 91 -0.15 -16.67 2.46
N GLY A 92 -1.05 -15.98 3.17
CA GLY A 92 -1.69 -16.47 4.40
C GLY A 92 -0.79 -16.42 5.63
N GLN A 93 0.47 -15.98 5.49
CA GLN A 93 1.44 -15.89 6.60
C GLN A 93 1.32 -14.59 7.36
N PHE A 94 0.91 -13.52 6.69
CA PHE A 94 0.68 -12.20 7.26
C PHE A 94 -0.76 -11.78 6.95
N ILE A 95 -1.46 -11.28 7.97
CA ILE A 95 -2.85 -10.84 7.88
C ILE A 95 -2.91 -9.43 8.47
N GLY A 96 -2.99 -8.42 7.61
CA GLY A 96 -3.02 -7.03 8.06
C GLY A 96 -3.55 -6.10 6.98
N GLY A 97 -3.83 -4.86 7.37
CA GLY A 97 -4.13 -3.77 6.42
C GLY A 97 -2.89 -3.42 5.61
N GLY A 98 -3.09 -2.91 4.38
CA GLY A 98 -1.98 -2.45 3.55
C GLY A 98 -1.11 -3.55 2.94
N ILE A 99 -1.58 -4.80 2.93
CA ILE A 99 -0.83 -5.92 2.36
C ILE A 99 -0.54 -5.68 0.87
N GLY A 100 0.74 -5.82 0.50
CA GLY A 100 1.25 -5.80 -0.88
C GLY A 100 1.78 -7.19 -1.27
N GLY A 101 3.09 -7.30 -1.47
CA GLY A 101 3.81 -8.55 -1.70
C GLY A 101 4.47 -8.65 -3.05
N ILE A 102 4.00 -7.96 -4.08
CA ILE A 102 4.66 -7.88 -5.39
C ILE A 102 4.82 -6.42 -5.77
N ILE A 103 5.97 -6.09 -6.36
CA ILE A 103 6.23 -4.81 -7.03
C ILE A 103 6.34 -5.10 -8.52
N GLU A 104 5.65 -4.30 -9.35
CA GLU A 104 5.55 -4.50 -10.79
C GLU A 104 5.81 -3.20 -11.53
N ARG A 105 6.50 -3.28 -12.67
CA ARG A 105 6.70 -2.16 -13.58
C ARG A 105 6.15 -2.50 -14.96
N PHE A 106 5.28 -1.66 -15.47
CA PHE A 106 4.69 -1.75 -16.80
C PHE A 106 5.17 -0.58 -17.65
N ASP A 107 5.45 -0.84 -18.92
CA ASP A 107 5.70 0.23 -19.88
C ASP A 107 4.40 0.98 -20.24
N TRP A 108 4.51 2.02 -21.07
CA TRP A 108 3.35 2.80 -21.52
C TRP A 108 2.34 1.95 -22.30
N ASP A 109 2.79 0.91 -23.01
CA ASP A 109 1.91 0.04 -23.81
C ASP A 109 1.24 -1.05 -22.96
N GLY A 110 1.52 -1.09 -21.65
CA GLY A 110 0.93 -2.04 -20.68
C GLY A 110 1.67 -3.38 -20.62
N ASN A 111 2.88 -3.50 -21.18
CA ASN A 111 3.67 -4.71 -21.04
C ASN A 111 4.37 -4.73 -19.68
N LEU A 112 4.31 -5.86 -18.99
CA LEU A 112 5.09 -6.07 -17.76
C LEU A 112 6.58 -6.16 -18.13
N VAL A 113 7.36 -5.16 -17.72
CA VAL A 113 8.81 -5.07 -18.04
C VAL A 113 9.70 -5.50 -16.88
N TRP A 114 9.18 -5.50 -15.65
CA TRP A 114 9.88 -5.98 -14.48
C TRP A 114 8.91 -6.28 -13.35
N ASN A 115 9.23 -7.27 -12.53
CA ASN A 115 8.54 -7.52 -11.26
C ASN A 115 9.45 -8.18 -10.22
N ASP A 116 9.07 -8.02 -8.95
CA ASP A 116 9.67 -8.75 -7.83
C ASP A 116 8.60 -9.18 -6.83
N THR A 117 8.76 -10.40 -6.28
CA THR A 117 7.87 -10.94 -5.25
C THR A 117 8.56 -10.85 -3.89
N ILE A 118 8.07 -9.93 -3.05
CA ILE A 118 8.60 -9.68 -1.72
C ILE A 118 7.58 -10.18 -0.70
N ALA A 119 7.39 -11.48 -0.71
CA ALA A 119 6.46 -12.19 0.16
C ALA A 119 6.96 -13.61 0.41
N SER A 120 7.11 -13.97 1.68
CA SER A 120 7.60 -15.29 2.11
C SER A 120 6.94 -15.70 3.43
N PHE A 121 7.42 -16.79 4.01
CA PHE A 121 7.02 -17.20 5.36
C PHE A 121 7.48 -16.18 6.44
N SER A 122 8.66 -15.58 6.26
CA SER A 122 9.31 -14.76 7.29
C SER A 122 9.23 -13.26 7.04
N HIS A 123 8.82 -12.81 5.84
CA HIS A 123 8.68 -11.39 5.53
C HIS A 123 7.63 -11.14 4.45
N HIS A 124 7.06 -9.94 4.47
CA HIS A 124 6.04 -9.56 3.50
C HIS A 124 6.03 -8.03 3.30
N HIS A 125 6.07 -7.59 2.04
CA HIS A 125 5.92 -6.17 1.70
C HIS A 125 4.52 -5.66 2.09
N HIS A 126 4.48 -4.48 2.69
CA HIS A 126 3.23 -3.80 3.04
C HIS A 126 3.29 -2.29 2.76
N HIS A 127 2.13 -1.67 2.61
CA HIS A 127 1.85 -0.25 2.47
C HIS A 127 2.62 0.44 1.34
N ASP A 128 3.90 0.77 1.52
CA ASP A 128 4.57 1.77 0.68
C ASP A 128 5.92 1.30 0.12
N ILE A 129 6.29 1.94 -0.99
CA ILE A 129 7.62 1.90 -1.60
C ILE A 129 8.05 3.32 -1.94
N ALA A 130 9.34 3.55 -2.12
CA ALA A 130 9.86 4.83 -2.64
C ALA A 130 10.96 4.58 -3.66
N VAL A 131 10.85 5.24 -4.81
CA VAL A 131 11.88 5.17 -5.84
C VAL A 131 13.00 6.16 -5.51
N LEU A 132 14.22 5.67 -5.43
CA LEU A 132 15.40 6.48 -5.16
C LEU A 132 15.97 7.09 -6.46
N PRO A 133 16.73 8.20 -6.37
CA PRO A 133 17.35 8.82 -7.54
C PRO A 133 18.31 7.93 -8.34
N ASN A 134 18.87 6.89 -7.71
CA ASN A 134 19.73 5.90 -8.35
C ASN A 134 18.93 4.76 -9.05
N GLY A 135 17.60 4.79 -8.99
CA GLY A 135 16.71 3.78 -9.54
C GLY A 135 16.43 2.59 -8.62
N ASN A 136 17.04 2.55 -7.44
CA ASN A 136 16.71 1.57 -6.42
C ASN A 136 15.34 1.86 -5.79
N ILE A 137 14.77 0.86 -5.12
CA ILE A 137 13.46 0.96 -4.50
C ILE A 137 13.62 0.71 -3.00
N LEU A 138 13.20 1.66 -2.16
CA LEU A 138 12.96 1.39 -0.75
C LEU A 138 11.60 0.73 -0.60
N ALA A 139 11.55 -0.34 0.19
CA ALA A 139 10.31 -1.03 0.52
C ALA A 139 10.24 -1.29 2.02
N ILE A 140 9.02 -1.21 2.58
CA ILE A 140 8.78 -1.57 3.97
C ILE A 140 8.17 -2.97 4.03
N LEU A 141 8.70 -3.78 4.93
CA LEU A 141 8.33 -5.18 5.09
C LEU A 141 7.89 -5.43 6.52
N TRP A 142 6.89 -6.28 6.73
CA TRP A 142 6.81 -7.04 7.97
C TRP A 142 7.88 -8.12 7.96
N GLU A 143 8.60 -8.25 9.05
CA GLU A 143 9.56 -9.32 9.31
C GLU A 143 9.10 -10.07 10.56
N LYS A 144 9.00 -11.40 10.44
CA LYS A 144 8.47 -12.26 11.49
C LYS A 144 9.61 -12.82 12.35
N TRP A 145 9.45 -12.69 13.65
CA TRP A 145 10.32 -13.26 14.67
C TRP A 145 9.50 -14.09 15.65
N PHE A 146 10.11 -15.06 16.30
CA PHE A 146 9.45 -15.99 17.20
C PHE A 146 9.88 -15.78 18.65
N THR A 147 9.13 -16.39 19.57
CA THR A 147 9.34 -16.31 21.02
C THR A 147 10.81 -16.51 21.41
N GLU A 148 11.45 -17.57 20.89
CA GLU A 148 12.84 -17.89 21.21
C GLU A 148 13.84 -16.84 20.72
N ASP A 149 13.58 -16.21 19.58
CA ASP A 149 14.42 -15.12 19.05
C ASP A 149 14.35 -13.88 19.95
N ALA A 150 13.15 -13.57 20.45
CA ALA A 150 12.90 -12.43 21.32
C ALA A 150 13.54 -12.66 22.71
N ILE A 151 13.36 -13.84 23.29
CA ILE A 151 13.99 -14.22 24.57
C ILE A 151 15.52 -14.21 24.45
N ALA A 152 16.07 -14.70 23.34
CA ALA A 152 17.52 -14.66 23.10
C ALA A 152 18.09 -13.23 23.01
N ARG A 153 17.22 -12.20 22.84
CA ARG A 153 17.57 -10.78 22.85
C ARG A 153 17.19 -10.05 24.12
N GLY A 154 16.79 -10.79 25.17
CA GLY A 154 16.52 -10.27 26.50
C GLY A 154 15.06 -9.88 26.74
N GLN A 155 14.11 -10.31 25.88
CA GLN A 155 12.70 -10.20 26.22
C GLN A 155 12.36 -11.17 27.35
N LEU A 156 11.60 -10.67 28.34
CA LEU A 156 11.11 -11.49 29.44
C LEU A 156 10.12 -12.55 28.90
N PRO A 157 10.24 -13.83 29.32
CA PRO A 157 9.40 -14.90 28.81
C PRO A 157 7.88 -14.64 28.96
N GLU A 158 7.49 -13.96 30.01
CA GLU A 158 6.09 -13.58 30.28
C GLU A 158 5.53 -12.49 29.35
N LEU A 159 6.42 -11.78 28.64
CA LEU A 159 6.06 -10.75 27.65
C LEU A 159 6.15 -11.27 26.21
N ALA A 160 6.81 -12.40 26.02
CA ALA A 160 7.06 -12.93 24.68
C ALA A 160 5.76 -13.51 24.07
N SER A 161 5.46 -13.09 22.86
CA SER A 161 4.36 -13.63 22.02
C SER A 161 4.86 -14.82 21.20
N GLU A 162 3.94 -15.65 20.67
CA GLU A 162 4.29 -16.76 19.76
C GLU A 162 5.05 -16.27 18.54
N GLU A 163 4.65 -15.10 18.01
CA GLU A 163 5.35 -14.39 16.94
C GLU A 163 5.20 -12.88 17.12
N VAL A 164 6.20 -12.14 16.65
CA VAL A 164 6.24 -10.67 16.60
C VAL A 164 6.51 -10.27 15.17
N TRP A 165 5.77 -9.30 14.66
CA TRP A 165 6.02 -8.70 13.36
C TRP A 165 6.63 -7.32 13.56
N VAL A 166 7.83 -7.14 13.08
CA VAL A 166 8.51 -5.85 13.11
C VAL A 166 8.61 -5.28 11.70
N THR A 167 8.60 -3.97 11.59
CA THR A 167 8.82 -3.30 10.30
C THR A 167 10.31 -3.31 9.97
N ARG A 168 10.68 -3.86 8.82
CA ARG A 168 12.01 -3.79 8.23
C ARG A 168 11.96 -2.89 7.01
N ILE A 169 12.97 -2.05 6.82
CA ILE A 169 13.14 -1.26 5.60
C ILE A 169 14.26 -1.91 4.79
N VAL A 170 14.04 -2.10 3.49
CA VAL A 170 15.05 -2.63 2.57
C VAL A 170 15.23 -1.70 1.38
N GLU A 171 16.46 -1.60 0.88
CA GLU A 171 16.78 -1.02 -0.41
C GLU A 171 17.01 -2.14 -1.40
N LEU A 172 16.23 -2.14 -2.46
CA LEU A 172 16.20 -3.13 -3.51
C LEU A 172 16.87 -2.56 -4.76
N LEU A 173 17.88 -3.25 -5.29
CA LEU A 173 18.45 -3.00 -6.60
C LEU A 173 17.72 -3.89 -7.61
N PRO A 174 16.86 -3.33 -8.49
CA PRO A 174 16.15 -4.11 -9.50
C PRO A 174 17.13 -4.79 -10.47
N MET A 175 16.94 -6.10 -10.69
CA MET A 175 17.72 -6.86 -11.66
C MET A 175 17.03 -6.86 -13.03
N THR A 176 17.79 -7.13 -14.09
CA THR A 176 17.24 -7.19 -15.44
C THR A 176 16.23 -8.33 -15.56
N GLY A 177 15.03 -7.98 -16.02
CA GLY A 177 13.93 -8.91 -16.26
C GLY A 177 13.04 -9.11 -15.03
N SER A 178 13.55 -9.59 -13.91
CA SER A 178 12.76 -9.77 -12.69
C SER A 178 13.63 -9.94 -11.46
N GLY A 179 13.02 -9.72 -10.27
CA GLY A 179 13.68 -9.82 -8.99
C GLY A 179 14.56 -8.62 -8.66
N SER A 180 15.08 -8.59 -7.44
CA SER A 180 16.00 -7.57 -6.95
C SER A 180 17.03 -8.16 -6.00
N GLU A 181 18.11 -7.42 -5.80
CA GLU A 181 19.10 -7.67 -4.75
C GLU A 181 18.85 -6.68 -3.61
N VAL A 182 18.85 -7.17 -2.34
CA VAL A 182 18.81 -6.30 -1.16
C VAL A 182 20.23 -5.74 -0.95
N VAL A 183 20.41 -4.46 -1.22
CA VAL A 183 21.73 -3.79 -1.10
C VAL A 183 21.90 -3.06 0.22
N TRP A 184 20.81 -2.78 0.92
CA TRP A 184 20.80 -2.20 2.25
C TRP A 184 19.53 -2.61 3.00
N SER A 185 19.63 -2.70 4.34
CA SER A 185 18.45 -2.91 5.18
C SER A 185 18.61 -2.28 6.55
N TRP A 186 17.49 -1.98 7.18
CA TRP A 186 17.39 -1.55 8.56
C TRP A 186 16.20 -2.26 9.22
N SER A 187 16.39 -2.73 10.46
CA SER A 187 15.33 -3.33 11.27
C SER A 187 15.45 -2.83 12.71
N PRO A 188 14.35 -2.48 13.40
CA PRO A 188 14.36 -2.18 14.83
C PRO A 188 14.93 -3.34 15.64
N TRP A 189 14.86 -4.56 15.13
CA TRP A 189 15.39 -5.76 15.74
C TRP A 189 16.93 -5.74 15.94
N GLU A 190 17.64 -4.91 15.19
CA GLU A 190 19.07 -4.68 15.30
C GLU A 190 19.41 -3.51 16.26
N HIS A 191 18.38 -2.80 16.74
CA HIS A 191 18.49 -1.60 17.56
C HIS A 191 17.81 -1.76 18.92
N LEU A 192 17.80 -2.96 19.46
CA LEU A 192 17.21 -3.27 20.77
C LEU A 192 18.09 -2.81 21.94
N ILE A 193 17.47 -2.67 23.10
CA ILE A 193 18.08 -2.50 24.42
C ILE A 193 17.30 -3.33 25.43
N GLN A 194 17.96 -3.83 26.49
CA GLN A 194 17.35 -4.53 27.60
C GLN A 194 18.22 -4.36 28.87
N ASP A 195 17.62 -4.37 30.04
CA ASP A 195 18.26 -4.25 31.33
C ASP A 195 18.08 -5.50 32.22
N THR A 196 17.55 -6.59 31.64
CA THR A 196 17.13 -7.79 32.38
C THR A 196 18.24 -8.80 32.59
N ASP A 197 19.12 -9.02 31.58
CA ASP A 197 20.21 -10.01 31.68
C ASP A 197 21.49 -9.48 31.05
N PRO A 198 22.56 -9.25 31.88
CA PRO A 198 23.86 -8.77 31.39
C PRO A 198 24.61 -9.78 30.52
N ALA A 199 24.20 -11.04 30.46
CA ALA A 199 24.82 -12.06 29.63
C ALA A 199 24.24 -12.07 28.19
N LEU A 200 23.09 -11.43 27.98
CA LEU A 200 22.43 -11.35 26.68
C LEU A 200 22.85 -10.10 25.90
N PRO A 201 22.68 -10.10 24.56
CA PRO A 201 22.97 -8.94 23.71
C PRO A 201 22.19 -7.70 24.13
N HIS A 202 22.72 -6.52 23.78
CA HIS A 202 22.04 -5.23 23.95
C HIS A 202 21.76 -4.84 25.42
N TYR A 203 22.53 -5.39 26.38
CA TYR A 203 22.38 -5.04 27.80
C TYR A 203 22.77 -3.59 28.05
N GLY A 204 21.94 -2.85 28.78
CA GLY A 204 22.17 -1.49 29.23
C GLY A 204 20.87 -0.87 29.78
N ASP A 205 20.99 0.30 30.43
CA ASP A 205 19.83 1.03 30.91
C ASP A 205 19.10 1.68 29.70
N PRO A 206 17.82 1.34 29.43
CA PRO A 206 17.05 1.97 28.35
C PRO A 206 17.02 3.50 28.41
N ALA A 207 17.09 4.09 29.61
CA ALA A 207 17.11 5.55 29.79
C ALA A 207 18.37 6.22 29.21
N ASP A 208 19.49 5.49 29.17
CA ASP A 208 20.75 5.98 28.61
C ASP A 208 20.84 5.86 27.07
N TYR A 209 19.90 5.11 26.47
CA TYR A 209 19.89 4.79 25.02
C TYR A 209 18.54 5.10 24.38
N PRO A 210 18.09 6.37 24.36
CA PRO A 210 16.77 6.75 23.82
C PRO A 210 16.59 6.49 22.32
N GLN A 211 17.67 6.16 21.60
CA GLN A 211 17.64 5.77 20.18
C GLN A 211 17.44 4.26 19.95
N ARG A 212 17.31 3.47 21.03
CA ARG A 212 17.09 2.02 20.96
C ARG A 212 15.68 1.68 21.42
N PHE A 213 15.21 0.51 20.99
CA PHE A 213 13.91 -0.02 21.35
C PHE A 213 14.07 -0.95 22.56
N ASP A 214 13.46 -0.61 23.67
CA ASP A 214 13.39 -1.50 24.84
C ASP A 214 12.55 -2.72 24.47
N VAL A 215 13.19 -3.90 24.44
CA VAL A 215 12.54 -5.17 24.07
C VAL A 215 11.46 -5.58 25.09
N ASN A 216 11.51 -5.01 26.31
CA ASN A 216 10.54 -5.25 27.39
C ASN A 216 9.52 -4.11 27.56
N PHE A 217 9.53 -3.13 26.65
CA PHE A 217 8.56 -2.03 26.69
C PHE A 217 7.13 -2.58 26.59
N GLN A 218 6.33 -2.27 27.57
CA GLN A 218 4.90 -2.54 27.54
C GLN A 218 4.14 -1.27 27.12
N ALA A 219 3.54 -1.30 25.94
CA ALA A 219 2.63 -0.24 25.56
C ALA A 219 1.51 -0.14 26.60
N ILE A 220 1.34 1.04 27.20
CA ILE A 220 0.17 1.32 28.02
C ILE A 220 -1.04 1.20 27.11
N SER A 221 -1.81 0.13 27.23
CA SER A 221 -3.05 -0.01 26.50
C SER A 221 -3.96 1.14 26.89
N ALA A 222 -4.13 2.11 25.99
CA ALA A 222 -5.18 3.08 26.13
C ALA A 222 -6.50 2.29 26.13
N SER A 223 -7.11 2.17 27.31
CA SER A 223 -8.41 1.53 27.45
C SER A 223 -9.41 2.28 26.58
N GLY A 224 -9.76 1.72 25.40
CA GLY A 224 -10.81 2.26 24.56
C GLY A 224 -10.70 2.11 23.05
N GLY A 225 -9.80 1.32 22.52
CA GLY A 225 -9.71 1.07 21.05
C GLY A 225 -9.82 -0.41 20.73
N SER A 226 -10.95 -0.82 20.20
CA SER A 226 -11.15 -2.16 19.67
C SER A 226 -10.22 -2.41 18.48
N GLY A 227 -9.30 -3.38 18.62
CA GLY A 227 -8.89 -4.24 17.52
C GLY A 227 -8.14 -3.62 16.35
N LEU A 228 -6.94 -3.11 16.62
CA LEU A 228 -5.85 -3.20 15.65
C LEU A 228 -4.85 -4.19 16.24
N GLY A 229 -4.46 -5.17 15.44
CA GLY A 229 -3.57 -6.23 15.86
C GLY A 229 -2.30 -5.67 16.52
N GLN A 230 -1.71 -6.46 17.39
CA GLN A 230 -0.44 -6.18 18.02
C GLN A 230 0.63 -5.92 16.94
N GLU A 231 0.72 -4.68 16.50
CA GLU A 231 1.88 -4.17 15.79
C GLU A 231 2.78 -3.55 16.86
N ALA A 232 3.84 -4.25 17.20
CA ALA A 232 4.94 -3.70 17.99
C ALA A 232 5.88 -2.90 17.08
#